data_26a7ae41766a31429557a5a42b8cda24
#
_entry.id   26a7ae41766a31429557a5a42b8cda24
#
_cell.length_a   1.000
_cell.length_b   1.000
_cell.length_c   1.000
_cell.angle_alpha   90.00
_cell.angle_beta   90.00
_cell.angle_gamma   90.00
#
_symmetry.space_group_name_H-M   'P 1'
#
loop_
_entity.id
_entity.type
_entity.pdbx_description
1 polymer ?
#
loop_
_entity_poly.entity_id
_entity_poly.type
_entity_poly.pdbx_seq_one_letter_code
_entity_poly.pdbx_strand_id
1 'polypeptide(L)'
;MLRNIKVVPLAAESLGVRSMCTFVETPDVKVLLDAGVSLGPYRLGFPPHPKEYEALAECRRKIAEAADKAKVVTISHYHFDHHTPSYTDWFCNWSSEETARQIYEGKLVFAKSYKSKVNFSQRRRGWVFAKTGGKNAEKLEYVDGKTYEFGQTRLKFSEPVFHGAENSQLGWLLMTTVEHENEHFLFASDVQGPMHPPTLHEILAQKPQLVFIGGPPAYLAGLVDQKQVQAGMQNLEELVKNVSTTILEHHLLREANWRELSKSIFEAASKKKHSIVTAAEFLKKNNNLLESQRRELFETEPPSPEFEKWMKTPMAKRKLVKPPI
;
A
#
# COMPACT_ATOMS: atom_id res chain seq x y z
N MET A 1 -17.73 -0.22 14.13
CA MET A 1 -17.36 0.66 12.99
C MET A 1 -16.94 1.98 13.63
N LEU A 2 -15.81 2.56 13.19
CA LEU A 2 -15.29 3.85 13.68
C LEU A 2 -16.28 4.96 13.34
N ARG A 3 -16.43 5.95 14.21
CA ARG A 3 -17.36 7.08 14.07
C ARG A 3 -16.62 8.37 13.74
N ASN A 4 -15.51 8.60 14.44
CA ASN A 4 -14.71 9.82 14.36
C ASN A 4 -13.50 9.66 13.41
N ILE A 5 -13.07 8.43 13.13
CA ILE A 5 -12.00 8.13 12.16
C ILE A 5 -12.62 7.59 10.88
N LYS A 6 -12.64 8.41 9.83
CA LYS A 6 -13.08 8.03 8.49
C LYS A 6 -11.89 7.52 7.69
N VAL A 7 -11.95 6.28 7.24
CA VAL A 7 -10.90 5.62 6.45
C VAL A 7 -11.39 5.43 5.01
N VAL A 8 -10.63 5.88 4.04
CA VAL A 8 -10.97 5.81 2.61
C VAL A 8 -9.77 5.29 1.81
N PRO A 9 -9.71 3.99 1.49
CA PRO A 9 -8.74 3.47 0.53
C PRO A 9 -8.88 4.15 -0.83
N LEU A 10 -7.78 4.62 -1.40
CA LEU A 10 -7.76 5.36 -2.68
C LEU A 10 -7.20 4.53 -3.82
N ALA A 11 -6.23 3.67 -3.51
CA ALA A 11 -5.55 2.79 -4.44
C ALA A 11 -5.13 1.50 -3.71
N ALA A 12 -5.36 0.36 -4.34
CA ALA A 12 -5.06 -0.96 -3.80
C ALA A 12 -5.16 -2.03 -4.91
N GLU A 13 -4.71 -3.26 -4.67
CA GLU A 13 -4.88 -4.36 -5.63
C GLU A 13 -6.34 -4.60 -6.01
N SER A 14 -7.24 -4.57 -5.03
CA SER A 14 -8.68 -4.72 -5.31
C SER A 14 -9.29 -3.54 -6.07
N LEU A 15 -8.54 -2.45 -6.25
CA LEU A 15 -8.89 -1.29 -7.07
C LEU A 15 -8.10 -1.25 -8.40
N GLY A 16 -7.39 -2.32 -8.74
CA GLY A 16 -6.72 -2.54 -10.03
C GLY A 16 -5.26 -2.13 -10.10
N VAL A 17 -4.60 -1.79 -8.99
CA VAL A 17 -3.22 -1.29 -8.96
C VAL A 17 -2.46 -1.80 -7.74
N ARG A 18 -1.13 -1.80 -7.80
CA ARG A 18 -0.30 -1.99 -6.61
C ARG A 18 -0.26 -0.72 -5.79
N SER A 19 -0.80 -0.78 -4.61
CA SER A 19 -0.80 0.32 -3.63
C SER A 19 -1.48 -0.12 -2.33
N MET A 20 -1.33 0.69 -1.30
CA MET A 20 -2.16 0.68 -0.09
C MET A 20 -2.54 2.12 0.30
N CYS A 21 -2.53 3.05 -0.67
CA CYS A 21 -2.78 4.46 -0.40
C CYS A 21 -4.15 4.69 0.22
N THR A 22 -4.18 5.32 1.40
CA THR A 22 -5.38 5.51 2.19
C THR A 22 -5.47 6.93 2.71
N PHE A 23 -6.63 7.56 2.51
CA PHE A 23 -6.95 8.84 3.13
C PHE A 23 -7.69 8.61 4.44
N VAL A 24 -7.23 9.26 5.51
CA VAL A 24 -7.82 9.20 6.84
C VAL A 24 -8.21 10.59 7.27
N GLU A 25 -9.45 10.75 7.71
CA GLU A 25 -9.99 12.01 8.21
C GLU A 25 -10.49 11.82 9.64
N THR A 26 -10.05 12.70 10.53
CA THR A 26 -10.55 12.86 11.89
C THR A 26 -11.07 14.28 12.06
N PRO A 27 -11.74 14.64 13.16
CA PRO A 27 -12.13 16.02 13.43
C PRO A 27 -10.95 17.01 13.45
N ASP A 28 -9.74 16.53 13.79
CA ASP A 28 -8.58 17.40 14.03
C ASP A 28 -7.58 17.44 12.85
N VAL A 29 -7.46 16.35 12.08
CA VAL A 29 -6.44 16.23 11.04
C VAL A 29 -6.87 15.32 9.89
N LYS A 30 -6.42 15.66 8.68
CA LYS A 30 -6.54 14.84 7.48
C LYS A 30 -5.15 14.31 7.09
N VAL A 31 -5.05 13.01 6.95
CA VAL A 31 -3.80 12.29 6.72
C VAL A 31 -3.88 11.47 5.45
N LEU A 32 -2.88 11.54 4.61
CA LEU A 32 -2.71 10.67 3.44
C LEU A 32 -1.59 9.66 3.73
N LEU A 33 -1.97 8.40 3.90
CA LEU A 33 -1.05 7.31 4.20
C LEU A 33 -0.55 6.69 2.90
N ASP A 34 0.77 6.59 2.76
CA ASP A 34 1.47 5.93 1.64
C ASP A 34 0.95 6.35 0.26
N ALA A 35 1.21 7.60 -0.12
CA ALA A 35 0.72 8.22 -1.35
C ALA A 35 1.41 7.70 -2.64
N GLY A 36 1.73 6.42 -2.70
CA GLY A 36 2.31 5.74 -3.85
C GLY A 36 1.28 4.90 -4.61
N VAL A 37 1.53 4.67 -5.88
CA VAL A 37 0.79 3.72 -6.71
C VAL A 37 1.67 3.25 -7.86
N SER A 38 1.62 1.97 -8.18
CA SER A 38 2.40 1.42 -9.28
C SER A 38 1.72 0.22 -9.95
N LEU A 39 2.30 -0.25 -11.06
CA LEU A 39 1.96 -1.50 -11.71
C LEU A 39 3.16 -2.47 -11.65
N GLY A 40 2.88 -3.76 -11.58
CA GLY A 40 3.90 -4.78 -11.78
C GLY A 40 4.37 -4.77 -13.24
N PRO A 41 5.68 -4.54 -13.52
CA PRO A 41 6.17 -4.37 -14.90
C PRO A 41 5.92 -5.60 -15.77
N TYR A 42 5.97 -6.79 -15.18
CA TYR A 42 5.63 -8.06 -15.80
C TYR A 42 4.96 -8.99 -14.79
N ARG A 43 3.93 -9.68 -15.22
CA ARG A 43 3.23 -10.72 -14.47
C ARG A 43 2.74 -11.80 -15.42
N LEU A 44 2.99 -13.09 -15.10
CA LEU A 44 2.61 -14.24 -15.94
C LEU A 44 3.15 -14.17 -17.38
N GLY A 45 4.29 -13.48 -17.60
CA GLY A 45 4.88 -13.26 -18.92
C GLY A 45 4.32 -12.04 -19.67
N PHE A 46 3.32 -11.36 -19.15
CA PHE A 46 2.67 -10.20 -19.79
C PHE A 46 3.07 -8.87 -19.13
N PRO A 47 3.19 -7.78 -19.92
CA PRO A 47 3.27 -6.42 -19.41
C PRO A 47 1.91 -5.96 -18.84
N PRO A 48 1.81 -4.78 -18.23
CA PRO A 48 0.53 -4.24 -17.81
C PRO A 48 -0.45 -4.08 -18.98
N HIS A 49 -1.71 -4.43 -18.75
CA HIS A 49 -2.80 -4.29 -19.71
C HIS A 49 -3.32 -2.84 -19.75
N PRO A 50 -3.91 -2.31 -20.86
CA PRO A 50 -4.53 -0.99 -20.92
C PRO A 50 -5.45 -0.67 -19.73
N LYS A 51 -6.32 -1.59 -19.33
CA LYS A 51 -7.20 -1.45 -18.15
C LYS A 51 -6.44 -1.17 -16.84
N GLU A 52 -5.23 -1.73 -16.69
CA GLU A 52 -4.41 -1.44 -15.49
C GLU A 52 -3.89 0.00 -15.54
N TYR A 53 -3.59 0.54 -16.72
CA TYR A 53 -3.21 1.95 -16.89
C TYR A 53 -4.38 2.90 -16.66
N GLU A 54 -5.60 2.54 -17.08
CA GLU A 54 -6.80 3.31 -16.77
C GLU A 54 -7.04 3.37 -15.25
N ALA A 55 -6.94 2.21 -14.57
CA ALA A 55 -7.05 2.13 -13.12
C ALA A 55 -5.93 2.93 -12.43
N LEU A 56 -4.70 2.86 -12.94
CA LEU A 56 -3.54 3.60 -12.42
C LEU A 56 -3.76 5.12 -12.52
N ALA A 57 -4.22 5.61 -13.69
CA ALA A 57 -4.51 7.02 -13.90
C ALA A 57 -5.62 7.51 -12.96
N GLU A 58 -6.70 6.75 -12.81
CA GLU A 58 -7.81 7.07 -11.92
C GLU A 58 -7.40 7.06 -10.44
N CYS A 59 -6.63 6.06 -10.01
CA CYS A 59 -6.10 6.03 -8.65
C CYS A 59 -5.18 7.21 -8.37
N ARG A 60 -4.32 7.57 -9.34
CA ARG A 60 -3.43 8.74 -9.21
C ARG A 60 -4.22 10.05 -9.10
N ARG A 61 -5.31 10.21 -9.86
CA ARG A 61 -6.21 11.36 -9.76
C ARG A 61 -6.82 11.46 -8.34
N LYS A 62 -7.34 10.35 -7.80
CA LYS A 62 -7.90 10.31 -6.43
C LYS A 62 -6.87 10.63 -5.36
N ILE A 63 -5.63 10.13 -5.52
CA ILE A 63 -4.53 10.43 -4.60
C ILE A 63 -4.21 11.94 -4.62
N ALA A 64 -4.16 12.56 -5.80
CA ALA A 64 -3.94 14.00 -5.95
C ALA A 64 -5.04 14.81 -5.25
N GLU A 65 -6.31 14.51 -5.51
CA GLU A 65 -7.47 15.17 -4.86
C GLU A 65 -7.48 15.01 -3.33
N ALA A 66 -7.00 13.87 -2.82
CA ALA A 66 -6.86 13.65 -1.39
C ALA A 66 -5.66 14.41 -0.80
N ALA A 67 -4.55 14.50 -1.56
CA ALA A 67 -3.39 15.27 -1.17
C ALA A 67 -3.74 16.76 -1.00
N ASP A 68 -4.57 17.33 -1.89
CA ASP A 68 -5.02 18.72 -1.77
C ASP A 68 -5.73 19.01 -0.42
N LYS A 69 -6.38 18.00 0.15
CA LYS A 69 -7.11 18.09 1.43
C LYS A 69 -6.26 17.71 2.65
N ALA A 70 -5.22 16.92 2.44
CA ALA A 70 -4.40 16.41 3.53
C ALA A 70 -3.48 17.48 4.13
N LYS A 71 -3.32 17.49 5.44
CA LYS A 71 -2.29 18.25 6.14
C LYS A 71 -1.01 17.44 6.30
N VAL A 72 -1.16 16.14 6.52
CA VAL A 72 -0.06 15.20 6.76
C VAL A 72 -0.01 14.17 5.64
N VAL A 73 1.19 13.85 5.15
CA VAL A 73 1.45 12.71 4.26
C VAL A 73 2.45 11.79 4.94
N THR A 74 2.17 10.48 4.99
CA THR A 74 3.10 9.52 5.57
C THR A 74 3.80 8.67 4.50
N ILE A 75 4.99 8.19 4.82
CA ILE A 75 5.73 7.22 4.01
C ILE A 75 6.22 6.11 4.94
N SER A 76 5.56 4.95 4.88
CA SER A 76 5.91 3.80 5.70
C SER A 76 7.25 3.19 5.30
N HIS A 77 7.56 3.17 4.01
CA HIS A 77 8.81 2.73 3.41
C HIS A 77 8.94 3.22 1.97
N TYR A 78 10.09 2.95 1.31
CA TYR A 78 10.40 3.59 0.03
C TYR A 78 10.21 2.65 -1.18
N HIS A 79 9.19 1.79 -1.21
CA HIS A 79 8.70 1.18 -2.44
C HIS A 79 7.79 2.16 -3.18
N PHE A 80 7.77 2.11 -4.52
CA PHE A 80 7.07 3.13 -5.32
C PHE A 80 5.55 3.01 -5.31
N ASP A 81 5.02 1.88 -4.90
CA ASP A 81 3.61 1.65 -4.58
C ASP A 81 3.20 2.25 -3.22
N HIS A 82 4.16 2.74 -2.42
CA HIS A 82 3.94 3.40 -1.12
C HIS A 82 4.37 4.87 -1.10
N HIS A 83 5.20 5.33 -2.03
CA HIS A 83 5.52 6.75 -2.17
C HIS A 83 5.66 7.16 -3.64
N THR A 84 5.32 8.41 -3.95
CA THR A 84 5.44 8.96 -5.30
C THR A 84 6.84 9.49 -5.54
N PRO A 85 7.58 8.94 -6.54
CA PRO A 85 8.88 9.48 -6.91
C PRO A 85 8.75 10.77 -7.72
N SER A 86 9.81 11.61 -7.68
CA SER A 86 9.86 12.91 -8.38
C SER A 86 10.50 12.84 -9.77
N TYR A 87 10.47 11.69 -10.41
CA TYR A 87 10.94 11.53 -11.78
C TYR A 87 9.83 11.02 -12.70
N THR A 88 9.97 11.25 -14.00
CA THR A 88 8.98 10.79 -14.97
C THR A 88 9.04 9.28 -15.15
N ASP A 89 7.95 8.59 -14.86
CA ASP A 89 7.76 7.18 -15.13
C ASP A 89 6.26 6.90 -15.40
N TRP A 90 5.86 6.99 -16.65
CA TRP A 90 4.51 6.66 -17.10
C TRP A 90 4.29 5.15 -17.28
N PHE A 91 5.37 4.35 -17.27
CA PHE A 91 5.27 2.91 -17.48
C PHE A 91 4.79 2.15 -16.25
N CYS A 92 5.31 2.46 -15.07
CA CYS A 92 4.93 1.75 -13.86
C CYS A 92 4.33 2.62 -12.77
N ASN A 93 4.83 3.86 -12.60
CA ASN A 93 4.53 4.65 -11.40
C ASN A 93 3.56 5.81 -11.65
N TRP A 94 3.26 6.11 -12.91
CA TRP A 94 2.45 7.28 -13.30
C TRP A 94 2.86 8.54 -12.55
N SER A 95 4.15 8.83 -12.60
CA SER A 95 4.80 9.87 -11.81
C SER A 95 5.56 10.88 -12.65
N SER A 96 5.73 12.06 -12.10
CA SER A 96 6.57 13.15 -12.60
C SER A 96 6.97 14.03 -11.42
N GLU A 97 7.84 15.02 -11.64
CA GLU A 97 8.17 16.03 -10.65
C GLU A 97 6.92 16.81 -10.20
N GLU A 98 6.03 17.16 -11.15
CA GLU A 98 4.78 17.85 -10.87
C GLU A 98 3.83 16.99 -10.02
N THR A 99 3.69 15.71 -10.36
CA THR A 99 2.87 14.76 -9.57
C THR A 99 3.38 14.67 -8.13
N ALA A 100 4.70 14.57 -7.94
CA ALA A 100 5.29 14.54 -6.60
C ALA A 100 5.11 15.87 -5.86
N ARG A 101 5.25 16.99 -6.56
CA ARG A 101 5.01 18.32 -5.99
C ARG A 101 3.58 18.45 -5.46
N GLN A 102 2.57 18.10 -6.27
CA GLN A 102 1.16 18.13 -5.85
C GLN A 102 0.90 17.32 -4.58
N ILE A 103 1.60 16.22 -4.38
CA ILE A 103 1.41 15.38 -3.19
C ILE A 103 2.11 15.94 -1.96
N TYR A 104 3.32 16.47 -2.10
CA TYR A 104 4.18 16.78 -0.94
C TYR A 104 4.31 18.28 -0.65
N GLU A 105 4.00 19.17 -1.59
CA GLU A 105 4.21 20.61 -1.41
C GLU A 105 3.34 21.17 -0.28
N GLY A 106 3.99 21.88 0.65
CA GLY A 106 3.33 22.53 1.79
C GLY A 106 2.73 21.55 2.81
N LYS A 107 3.10 20.25 2.78
CA LYS A 107 2.61 19.24 3.73
C LYS A 107 3.62 18.94 4.83
N LEU A 108 3.11 18.48 5.98
CA LEU A 108 3.93 17.78 6.96
C LEU A 108 4.16 16.36 6.43
N VAL A 109 5.39 16.02 6.05
CA VAL A 109 5.74 14.69 5.55
C VAL A 109 6.42 13.90 6.65
N PHE A 110 5.74 12.85 7.13
CA PHE A 110 6.22 11.94 8.16
C PHE A 110 6.70 10.64 7.52
N ALA A 111 7.99 10.42 7.51
CA ALA A 111 8.61 9.35 6.73
C ALA A 111 9.46 8.41 7.57
N LYS A 112 9.54 7.15 7.15
CA LYS A 112 10.55 6.20 7.63
C LYS A 112 11.95 6.77 7.45
N SER A 113 12.80 6.68 8.46
CA SER A 113 14.21 7.06 8.30
C SER A 113 14.89 6.19 7.25
N TYR A 114 15.54 6.82 6.28
CA TYR A 114 16.38 6.12 5.31
C TYR A 114 17.80 5.84 5.82
N LYS A 115 18.14 6.26 7.04
CA LYS A 115 19.49 6.15 7.62
C LYS A 115 19.68 4.86 8.42
N SER A 116 18.65 4.34 9.06
CA SER A 116 18.69 3.18 9.96
C SER A 116 17.59 2.17 9.64
N LYS A 117 17.85 0.87 9.94
CA LYS A 117 16.91 -0.23 9.69
C LYS A 117 16.28 -0.11 8.30
N VAL A 118 17.09 -0.21 7.26
CA VAL A 118 16.72 -0.01 5.86
C VAL A 118 17.70 -0.75 4.97
N ASN A 119 17.22 -1.41 3.90
CA ASN A 119 18.09 -2.04 2.91
C ASN A 119 18.72 -0.99 1.97
N PHE A 120 19.67 -1.41 1.14
CA PHE A 120 20.38 -0.51 0.23
C PHE A 120 19.46 0.20 -0.75
N SER A 121 18.50 -0.52 -1.34
CA SER A 121 17.55 0.04 -2.32
C SER A 121 16.65 1.11 -1.71
N GLN A 122 16.05 0.81 -0.56
CA GLN A 122 15.20 1.77 0.16
C GLN A 122 16.00 2.96 0.69
N ARG A 123 17.24 2.74 1.16
CA ARG A 123 18.15 3.83 1.56
C ARG A 123 18.39 4.81 0.42
N ARG A 124 18.71 4.28 -0.78
CA ARG A 124 18.91 5.10 -1.97
C ARG A 124 17.65 5.87 -2.35
N ARG A 125 16.49 5.21 -2.37
CA ARG A 125 15.21 5.86 -2.72
C ARG A 125 14.82 6.91 -1.70
N GLY A 126 14.97 6.65 -0.40
CA GLY A 126 14.69 7.62 0.66
C GLY A 126 15.64 8.83 0.62
N TRP A 127 16.92 8.61 0.30
CA TRP A 127 17.87 9.71 0.08
C TRP A 127 17.48 10.56 -1.13
N VAL A 128 17.10 9.93 -2.26
CA VAL A 128 16.61 10.65 -3.45
C VAL A 128 15.34 11.42 -3.10
N PHE A 129 14.37 10.79 -2.43
CA PHE A 129 13.14 11.45 -1.99
C PHE A 129 13.44 12.71 -1.14
N ALA A 130 14.34 12.61 -0.16
CA ALA A 130 14.71 13.75 0.68
C ALA A 130 15.36 14.90 -0.11
N LYS A 131 15.98 14.61 -1.27
CA LYS A 131 16.61 15.61 -2.14
C LYS A 131 15.69 16.14 -3.24
N THR A 132 14.53 15.53 -3.43
CA THR A 132 13.56 15.87 -4.48
C THR A 132 12.18 16.18 -3.88
N GLY A 133 11.21 15.26 -3.90
CA GLY A 133 9.84 15.48 -3.39
C GLY A 133 9.80 15.97 -1.95
N GLY A 134 10.66 15.44 -1.08
CA GLY A 134 10.75 15.86 0.31
C GLY A 134 11.20 17.31 0.52
N LYS A 135 11.86 17.95 -0.47
CA LYS A 135 12.21 19.38 -0.41
C LYS A 135 10.99 20.30 -0.56
N ASN A 136 9.93 19.82 -1.19
CA ASN A 136 8.72 20.59 -1.41
C ASN A 136 7.81 20.58 -0.16
N ALA A 137 8.08 19.69 0.80
CA ALA A 137 7.34 19.62 2.04
C ALA A 137 7.53 20.90 2.88
N GLU A 138 6.50 21.31 3.61
CA GLU A 138 6.63 22.29 4.68
C GLU A 138 7.64 21.80 5.73
N LYS A 139 7.53 20.52 6.09
CA LYS A 139 8.47 19.84 6.98
C LYS A 139 8.58 18.37 6.62
N LEU A 140 9.79 17.88 6.35
CA LEU A 140 10.09 16.46 6.27
C LEU A 140 10.66 15.99 7.61
N GLU A 141 9.99 15.06 8.26
CA GLU A 141 10.40 14.51 9.55
C GLU A 141 10.48 12.99 9.53
N TYR A 142 11.55 12.43 10.12
CA TYR A 142 11.70 10.98 10.30
C TYR A 142 11.09 10.59 11.64
N VAL A 143 10.12 9.63 11.57
CA VAL A 143 9.14 9.42 12.64
C VAL A 143 9.20 8.04 13.28
N ASP A 144 10.27 7.29 13.04
CA ASP A 144 10.49 5.97 13.65
C ASP A 144 10.27 6.02 15.16
N GLY A 145 9.30 5.26 15.70
CA GLY A 145 8.95 5.18 17.11
C GLY A 145 8.33 6.44 17.73
N LYS A 146 7.92 7.43 16.92
CA LYS A 146 7.41 8.71 17.43
C LYS A 146 5.89 8.78 17.44
N THR A 147 5.36 9.71 18.24
CA THR A 147 3.94 10.05 18.31
C THR A 147 3.76 11.56 18.11
N TYR A 148 2.72 11.92 17.37
CA TYR A 148 2.33 13.33 17.11
C TYR A 148 0.87 13.53 17.49
N GLU A 149 0.58 14.68 18.08
CA GLU A 149 -0.75 15.07 18.54
C GLU A 149 -1.32 16.21 17.69
N PHE A 150 -2.57 16.05 17.28
CA PHE A 150 -3.37 17.05 16.57
C PHE A 150 -4.73 17.12 17.30
N GLY A 151 -4.87 18.07 18.21
CA GLY A 151 -6.05 18.11 19.08
C GLY A 151 -6.20 16.82 19.89
N GLN A 152 -7.30 16.10 19.69
CA GLN A 152 -7.55 14.80 20.33
C GLN A 152 -7.08 13.61 19.49
N THR A 153 -6.60 13.86 18.28
CA THR A 153 -6.07 12.83 17.39
C THR A 153 -4.57 12.60 17.61
N ARG A 154 -4.16 11.35 17.75
CA ARG A 154 -2.75 10.95 17.82
C ARG A 154 -2.37 10.11 16.63
N LEU A 155 -1.24 10.42 16.01
CA LEU A 155 -0.57 9.61 15.01
C LEU A 155 0.63 8.94 15.67
N LYS A 156 0.56 7.63 15.89
CA LYS A 156 1.64 6.82 16.47
C LYS A 156 2.33 6.03 15.38
N PHE A 157 3.64 6.15 15.28
CA PHE A 157 4.47 5.38 14.37
C PHE A 157 5.19 4.30 15.15
N SER A 158 5.18 3.08 14.64
CA SER A 158 5.90 1.97 15.25
C SER A 158 7.42 2.20 15.22
N GLU A 159 8.15 1.48 16.04
CA GLU A 159 9.54 1.18 15.70
C GLU A 159 9.58 0.47 14.34
N PRO A 160 10.69 0.54 13.58
CA PRO A 160 10.79 -0.16 12.32
C PRO A 160 10.58 -1.68 12.48
N VAL A 161 9.55 -2.21 11.81
CA VAL A 161 9.24 -3.64 11.73
C VAL A 161 9.71 -4.21 10.39
N PHE A 162 9.87 -5.53 10.32
CA PHE A 162 10.27 -6.18 9.07
C PHE A 162 9.19 -6.07 7.97
N HIS A 163 9.62 -5.79 6.77
CA HIS A 163 8.83 -5.92 5.57
C HIS A 163 8.76 -7.41 5.21
N GLY A 164 7.74 -8.10 5.70
CA GLY A 164 7.59 -9.55 5.61
C GLY A 164 8.35 -10.30 6.70
N ALA A 165 9.12 -11.31 6.31
CA ALA A 165 9.85 -12.17 7.23
C ALA A 165 11.04 -11.47 7.89
N GLU A 166 11.48 -12.01 9.03
CA GLU A 166 12.70 -11.57 9.70
C GLU A 166 13.90 -11.64 8.76
N ASN A 167 14.73 -10.60 8.80
CA ASN A 167 15.91 -10.45 7.95
C ASN A 167 15.62 -10.49 6.43
N SER A 168 14.39 -10.22 6.01
CA SER A 168 14.02 -10.09 4.61
C SER A 168 14.89 -9.04 3.90
N GLN A 169 15.30 -9.34 2.66
CA GLN A 169 16.00 -8.38 1.80
C GLN A 169 15.12 -7.16 1.42
N LEU A 170 13.81 -7.22 1.67
CA LEU A 170 12.87 -6.12 1.45
C LEU A 170 13.07 -4.99 2.46
N GLY A 171 13.70 -5.26 3.62
CA GLY A 171 14.07 -4.29 4.64
C GLY A 171 12.98 -4.09 5.69
N TRP A 172 12.75 -2.85 6.07
CA TRP A 172 11.85 -2.47 7.17
C TRP A 172 10.86 -1.40 6.73
N LEU A 173 9.77 -1.31 7.46
CA LEU A 173 8.72 -0.31 7.29
C LEU A 173 8.24 0.22 8.66
N LEU A 174 7.39 1.26 8.63
CA LEU A 174 6.65 1.73 9.80
C LEU A 174 5.18 1.38 9.65
N MET A 175 4.57 0.95 10.74
CA MET A 175 3.13 0.93 10.89
C MET A 175 2.66 2.28 11.45
N THR A 176 1.46 2.71 11.08
CA THR A 176 0.86 3.95 11.58
C THR A 176 -0.46 3.66 12.28
N THR A 177 -0.58 3.99 13.56
CA THR A 177 -1.85 3.97 14.28
C THR A 177 -2.43 5.38 14.33
N VAL A 178 -3.67 5.54 13.91
CA VAL A 178 -4.46 6.75 14.08
C VAL A 178 -5.42 6.51 15.22
N GLU A 179 -5.28 7.28 16.29
CA GLU A 179 -6.12 7.21 17.48
C GLU A 179 -6.94 8.51 17.61
N HIS A 180 -8.21 8.38 17.89
CA HIS A 180 -9.07 9.49 18.28
C HIS A 180 -10.04 9.01 19.37
N GLU A 181 -9.95 9.57 20.56
CA GLU A 181 -10.66 9.07 21.75
C GLU A 181 -10.40 7.57 22.00
N ASN A 182 -11.42 6.73 21.91
CA ASN A 182 -11.33 5.27 22.07
C ASN A 182 -11.31 4.52 20.73
N GLU A 183 -11.19 5.22 19.62
CA GLU A 183 -11.12 4.64 18.28
C GLU A 183 -9.68 4.50 17.80
N HIS A 184 -9.31 3.33 17.30
CA HIS A 184 -7.98 3.02 16.80
C HIS A 184 -8.08 2.38 15.41
N PHE A 185 -7.55 3.07 14.43
CA PHE A 185 -7.26 2.53 13.10
C PHE A 185 -5.77 2.27 12.97
N LEU A 186 -5.38 1.06 12.59
CA LEU A 186 -3.99 0.71 12.36
C LEU A 186 -3.76 0.42 10.88
N PHE A 187 -2.89 1.20 10.28
CA PHE A 187 -2.34 0.98 8.95
C PHE A 187 -1.03 0.19 9.09
N ALA A 188 -1.11 -1.13 8.88
CA ALA A 188 0.04 -2.02 9.03
C ALA A 188 0.96 -2.01 7.82
N SER A 189 0.51 -1.42 6.69
CA SER A 189 1.25 -1.39 5.44
C SER A 189 1.65 -2.79 4.96
N ASP A 190 2.84 -2.97 4.42
CA ASP A 190 3.29 -4.19 3.76
C ASP A 190 4.07 -5.15 4.69
N VAL A 191 3.45 -5.50 5.84
CA VAL A 191 4.02 -6.48 6.79
C VAL A 191 3.86 -7.93 6.34
N GLN A 192 3.10 -8.16 5.26
CA GLN A 192 2.90 -9.46 4.64
C GLN A 192 2.29 -10.52 5.56
N GLY A 193 1.19 -10.15 6.22
CA GLY A 193 0.38 -11.09 6.95
C GLY A 193 0.17 -10.95 8.45
N PRO A 194 1.10 -10.50 9.35
CA PRO A 194 2.53 -10.30 9.26
C PRO A 194 3.32 -11.63 9.30
N MET A 195 4.37 -11.75 8.50
CA MET A 195 5.19 -12.99 8.52
C MET A 195 6.07 -13.09 9.76
N HIS A 196 6.40 -11.97 10.41
CA HIS A 196 7.21 -11.90 11.63
C HIS A 196 6.31 -11.87 12.87
N PRO A 197 6.30 -12.92 13.74
CA PRO A 197 5.37 -13.00 14.88
C PRO A 197 5.43 -11.82 15.86
N PRO A 198 6.59 -11.24 16.22
CA PRO A 198 6.63 -10.04 17.05
C PRO A 198 5.86 -8.85 16.47
N THR A 199 5.80 -8.72 15.13
CA THR A 199 5.00 -7.69 14.48
C THR A 199 3.50 -7.89 14.72
N LEU A 200 3.00 -9.13 14.75
CA LEU A 200 1.62 -9.42 15.16
C LEU A 200 1.35 -8.95 16.60
N HIS A 201 2.25 -9.25 17.54
CA HIS A 201 2.10 -8.81 18.93
C HIS A 201 2.05 -7.29 19.04
N GLU A 202 2.87 -6.58 18.25
CA GLU A 202 2.88 -5.11 18.22
C GLU A 202 1.56 -4.54 17.67
N ILE A 203 1.00 -5.14 16.61
CA ILE A 203 -0.31 -4.77 16.07
C ILE A 203 -1.41 -4.96 17.12
N LEU A 204 -1.47 -6.13 17.75
CA LEU A 204 -2.50 -6.44 18.73
C LEU A 204 -2.39 -5.60 20.01
N ALA A 205 -1.18 -5.19 20.40
CA ALA A 205 -0.95 -4.29 21.53
C ALA A 205 -1.58 -2.90 21.33
N GLN A 206 -1.77 -2.44 20.08
CA GLN A 206 -2.47 -1.18 19.77
C GLN A 206 -4.00 -1.29 19.91
N LYS A 207 -4.55 -2.51 20.10
CA LYS A 207 -6.01 -2.79 20.22
C LYS A 207 -6.84 -2.15 19.12
N PRO A 208 -6.49 -2.29 17.84
CA PRO A 208 -7.22 -1.62 16.76
C PRO A 208 -8.60 -2.27 16.56
N GLN A 209 -9.60 -1.45 16.25
CA GLN A 209 -10.90 -1.92 15.79
C GLN A 209 -10.92 -2.15 14.28
N LEU A 210 -10.06 -1.44 13.54
CA LEU A 210 -9.88 -1.55 12.11
C LEU A 210 -8.40 -1.63 11.78
N VAL A 211 -8.02 -2.65 11.00
CA VAL A 211 -6.65 -2.80 10.47
C VAL A 211 -6.69 -2.82 8.95
N PHE A 212 -5.76 -2.10 8.32
CA PHE A 212 -5.46 -2.24 6.90
C PHE A 212 -4.08 -2.88 6.74
N ILE A 213 -4.01 -4.06 6.11
CA ILE A 213 -2.82 -4.91 6.11
C ILE A 213 -2.58 -5.57 4.75
N GLY A 214 -1.32 -5.62 4.33
CA GLY A 214 -0.86 -6.43 3.21
C GLY A 214 -0.79 -7.91 3.59
N GLY A 215 -1.38 -8.78 2.77
CA GLY A 215 -1.33 -10.23 2.96
C GLY A 215 0.01 -10.85 2.54
N PRO A 216 0.25 -12.14 2.87
CA PRO A 216 1.46 -12.86 2.49
C PRO A 216 1.59 -13.04 0.97
N PRO A 217 2.83 -13.08 0.43
CA PRO A 217 3.08 -13.20 -1.01
C PRO A 217 3.00 -14.66 -1.50
N ALA A 218 1.82 -15.28 -1.46
CA ALA A 218 1.59 -16.67 -1.87
C ALA A 218 2.00 -16.91 -3.34
N TYR A 219 1.87 -15.89 -4.20
CA TYR A 219 2.24 -15.94 -5.62
C TYR A 219 3.75 -16.07 -5.90
N LEU A 220 4.60 -15.93 -4.90
CA LEU A 220 6.06 -16.08 -5.01
C LEU A 220 6.50 -17.50 -4.62
N ALA A 221 5.68 -18.51 -4.87
CA ALA A 221 6.02 -19.91 -4.63
C ALA A 221 7.36 -20.25 -5.30
N GLY A 222 8.31 -20.79 -4.51
CA GLY A 222 9.68 -21.09 -4.94
C GLY A 222 10.69 -19.92 -4.84
N LEU A 223 10.23 -18.68 -4.63
CA LEU A 223 11.10 -17.52 -4.40
C LEU A 223 11.10 -17.06 -2.93
N VAL A 224 10.04 -17.37 -2.20
CA VAL A 224 9.92 -17.12 -0.76
C VAL A 224 9.77 -18.46 -0.04
N ASP A 225 10.39 -18.60 1.12
CA ASP A 225 10.27 -19.81 1.95
C ASP A 225 8.79 -20.05 2.31
N GLN A 226 8.29 -21.21 1.94
CA GLN A 226 6.89 -21.60 2.18
C GLN A 226 6.52 -21.61 3.66
N LYS A 227 7.49 -21.93 4.55
CA LYS A 227 7.27 -21.86 6.00
C LYS A 227 6.99 -20.43 6.46
N GLN A 228 7.65 -19.45 5.86
CA GLN A 228 7.42 -18.03 6.16
C GLN A 228 6.05 -17.57 5.65
N VAL A 229 5.66 -17.97 4.43
CA VAL A 229 4.31 -17.69 3.90
C VAL A 229 3.24 -18.32 4.80
N GLN A 230 3.45 -19.57 5.21
CA GLN A 230 2.52 -20.26 6.13
C GLN A 230 2.44 -19.56 7.49
N ALA A 231 3.57 -19.10 8.05
CA ALA A 231 3.58 -18.32 9.28
C ALA A 231 2.79 -17.01 9.12
N GLY A 232 2.94 -16.33 7.99
CA GLY A 232 2.14 -15.13 7.67
C GLY A 232 0.64 -15.43 7.61
N MET A 233 0.24 -16.56 7.02
CA MET A 233 -1.18 -16.98 6.99
C MET A 233 -1.71 -17.31 8.40
N GLN A 234 -0.92 -18.01 9.23
CA GLN A 234 -1.29 -18.33 10.62
C GLN A 234 -1.40 -17.07 11.49
N ASN A 235 -0.46 -16.13 11.34
CA ASN A 235 -0.49 -14.86 12.05
C ASN A 235 -1.67 -13.98 11.60
N LEU A 236 -2.01 -14.00 10.30
CA LEU A 236 -3.21 -13.32 9.80
C LEU A 236 -4.49 -13.94 10.36
N GLU A 237 -4.54 -15.28 10.48
CA GLU A 237 -5.65 -15.97 11.13
C GLU A 237 -5.80 -15.56 12.61
N GLU A 238 -4.69 -15.42 13.33
CA GLU A 238 -4.73 -14.94 14.71
C GLU A 238 -5.13 -13.47 14.81
N LEU A 239 -4.66 -12.62 13.90
CA LEU A 239 -5.03 -11.22 13.84
C LEU A 239 -6.55 -11.05 13.69
N VAL A 240 -7.18 -11.75 12.75
CA VAL A 240 -8.61 -11.60 12.47
C VAL A 240 -9.52 -12.13 13.60
N LYS A 241 -8.99 -13.01 14.47
CA LYS A 241 -9.70 -13.42 15.70
C LYS A 241 -9.79 -12.30 16.75
N ASN A 242 -8.90 -11.30 16.67
CA ASN A 242 -8.74 -10.25 17.67
C ASN A 242 -9.12 -8.85 17.17
N VAL A 243 -9.32 -8.66 15.86
CA VAL A 243 -9.65 -7.38 15.24
C VAL A 243 -11.03 -7.42 14.60
N SER A 244 -11.89 -6.47 14.94
CA SER A 244 -13.29 -6.46 14.48
C SER A 244 -13.45 -6.35 12.98
N THR A 245 -12.58 -5.56 12.31
CA THR A 245 -12.59 -5.39 10.85
C THR A 245 -11.17 -5.37 10.31
N THR A 246 -10.88 -6.21 9.33
CA THR A 246 -9.59 -6.27 8.63
C THR A 246 -9.79 -5.98 7.15
N ILE A 247 -9.13 -4.93 6.64
CA ILE A 247 -9.00 -4.68 5.20
C ILE A 247 -7.74 -5.41 4.77
N LEU A 248 -7.93 -6.50 4.02
CA LEU A 248 -6.85 -7.37 3.52
C LEU A 248 -6.55 -7.06 2.07
N GLU A 249 -5.31 -6.72 1.78
CA GLU A 249 -4.89 -6.24 0.47
C GLU A 249 -3.51 -6.76 0.04
N HIS A 250 -3.05 -6.21 -1.05
CA HIS A 250 -1.69 -6.29 -1.55
C HIS A 250 -1.32 -7.72 -1.98
N HIS A 251 -0.18 -8.23 -1.57
CA HIS A 251 0.45 -9.44 -2.12
C HIS A 251 -0.48 -10.64 -2.26
N LEU A 252 -1.31 -10.95 -1.29
CA LEU A 252 -2.19 -12.11 -1.33
C LEU A 252 -3.22 -12.01 -2.48
N LEU A 253 -3.71 -10.81 -2.77
CA LEU A 253 -4.71 -10.56 -3.82
C LEU A 253 -4.14 -10.67 -5.24
N ARG A 254 -2.84 -10.86 -5.40
CA ARG A 254 -2.20 -11.15 -6.69
C ARG A 254 -2.36 -12.61 -7.11
N GLU A 255 -2.96 -13.45 -6.25
CA GLU A 255 -3.39 -14.81 -6.59
C GLU A 255 -4.86 -14.81 -7.00
N ALA A 256 -5.19 -15.47 -8.13
CA ALA A 256 -6.56 -15.56 -8.59
C ALA A 256 -7.46 -16.34 -7.60
N ASN A 257 -6.90 -17.33 -6.92
CA ASN A 257 -7.58 -18.18 -5.94
C ASN A 257 -7.34 -17.73 -4.48
N TRP A 258 -7.03 -16.45 -4.24
CA TRP A 258 -6.69 -15.93 -2.91
C TRP A 258 -7.76 -16.20 -1.84
N ARG A 259 -9.05 -16.21 -2.22
CA ARG A 259 -10.14 -16.54 -1.28
C ARG A 259 -10.10 -17.99 -0.82
N GLU A 260 -9.77 -18.92 -1.72
CA GLU A 260 -9.61 -20.33 -1.39
C GLU A 260 -8.40 -20.52 -0.47
N LEU A 261 -7.27 -19.92 -0.80
CA LEU A 261 -6.06 -19.92 0.05
C LEU A 261 -6.31 -19.35 1.44
N SER A 262 -7.23 -18.40 1.58
CA SER A 262 -7.56 -17.71 2.84
C SER A 262 -8.80 -18.29 3.54
N LYS A 263 -9.35 -19.42 3.11
CA LYS A 263 -10.61 -19.97 3.62
C LYS A 263 -10.63 -20.11 5.15
N SER A 264 -9.56 -20.68 5.74
CA SER A 264 -9.46 -20.86 7.20
C SER A 264 -9.47 -19.50 7.94
N ILE A 265 -8.88 -18.46 7.35
CA ILE A 265 -8.82 -17.11 7.91
C ILE A 265 -10.23 -16.49 7.95
N PHE A 266 -11.01 -16.62 6.85
CA PHE A 266 -12.40 -16.16 6.80
C PHE A 266 -13.29 -16.92 7.80
N GLU A 267 -13.10 -18.24 7.93
CA GLU A 267 -13.82 -19.06 8.91
C GLU A 267 -13.48 -18.63 10.36
N ALA A 268 -12.22 -18.35 10.64
CA ALA A 268 -11.77 -17.86 11.95
C ALA A 268 -12.40 -16.51 12.34
N ALA A 269 -12.42 -15.55 11.38
CA ALA A 269 -13.08 -14.25 11.57
C ALA A 269 -14.59 -14.43 11.81
N SER A 270 -15.26 -15.24 10.98
CA SER A 270 -16.70 -15.49 11.07
C SER A 270 -17.10 -16.06 12.44
N LYS A 271 -16.34 -17.01 13.00
CA LYS A 271 -16.56 -17.56 14.35
C LYS A 271 -16.53 -16.49 15.45
N LYS A 272 -15.81 -15.39 15.24
CA LYS A 272 -15.73 -14.24 16.15
C LYS A 272 -16.71 -13.11 15.79
N LYS A 273 -17.50 -13.26 14.72
CA LYS A 273 -18.36 -12.20 14.14
C LYS A 273 -17.54 -10.98 13.69
N HIS A 274 -16.31 -11.18 13.29
CA HIS A 274 -15.40 -10.20 12.70
C HIS A 274 -15.50 -10.22 11.18
N SER A 275 -15.11 -9.12 10.54
CA SER A 275 -15.18 -8.94 9.09
C SER A 275 -13.80 -8.88 8.45
N ILE A 276 -13.64 -9.60 7.34
CA ILE A 276 -12.52 -9.42 6.42
C ILE A 276 -13.08 -8.92 5.11
N VAL A 277 -12.55 -7.82 4.61
CA VAL A 277 -12.95 -7.19 3.35
C VAL A 277 -11.72 -6.73 2.59
N THR A 278 -11.82 -6.61 1.26
CA THR A 278 -10.83 -5.89 0.47
C THR A 278 -11.09 -4.38 0.55
N ALA A 279 -10.16 -3.56 0.04
CA ALA A 279 -10.38 -2.11 -0.04
C ALA A 279 -11.59 -1.77 -0.94
N ALA A 280 -11.81 -2.49 -2.03
CA ALA A 280 -12.97 -2.32 -2.87
C ALA A 280 -14.27 -2.65 -2.11
N GLU A 281 -14.33 -3.80 -1.43
CA GLU A 281 -15.48 -4.23 -0.64
C GLU A 281 -15.77 -3.28 0.54
N PHE A 282 -14.72 -2.77 1.19
CA PHE A 282 -14.85 -1.75 2.23
C PHE A 282 -15.51 -0.48 1.70
N LEU A 283 -15.23 -0.11 0.44
CA LEU A 283 -15.87 0.98 -0.28
C LEU A 283 -17.23 0.60 -0.92
N LYS A 284 -17.74 -0.61 -0.67
CA LYS A 284 -18.97 -1.16 -1.29
C LYS A 284 -18.89 -1.23 -2.82
N LYS A 285 -17.71 -1.59 -3.34
CA LYS A 285 -17.43 -1.78 -4.77
C LYS A 285 -17.06 -3.25 -5.03
N ASN A 286 -17.18 -3.66 -6.28
CA ASN A 286 -16.66 -4.94 -6.74
C ASN A 286 -15.13 -4.91 -6.79
N ASN A 287 -14.50 -6.06 -6.53
CA ASN A 287 -13.07 -6.22 -6.70
C ASN A 287 -12.66 -6.11 -8.17
N ASN A 288 -11.60 -5.38 -8.44
CA ASN A 288 -11.00 -5.20 -9.75
C ASN A 288 -9.55 -5.68 -9.72
N LEU A 289 -9.32 -7.00 -9.67
CA LEU A 289 -8.02 -7.64 -9.47
C LEU A 289 -7.27 -7.83 -10.80
N LEU A 290 -6.96 -6.73 -11.49
CA LEU A 290 -6.45 -6.74 -12.86
C LEU A 290 -5.10 -7.47 -13.02
N GLU A 291 -4.16 -7.30 -12.08
CA GLU A 291 -2.85 -7.97 -12.17
C GLU A 291 -2.96 -9.49 -12.13
N SER A 292 -3.85 -10.05 -11.30
CA SER A 292 -4.06 -11.50 -11.22
C SER A 292 -4.74 -12.07 -12.46
N GLN A 293 -5.53 -11.24 -13.16
CA GLN A 293 -6.30 -11.59 -14.37
C GLN A 293 -5.58 -11.17 -15.67
N ARG A 294 -4.35 -10.67 -15.57
CA ARG A 294 -3.64 -10.05 -16.72
C ARG A 294 -3.59 -10.93 -17.97
N ARG A 295 -3.34 -12.24 -17.83
CA ARG A 295 -3.34 -13.18 -18.96
C ARG A 295 -4.70 -13.25 -19.63
N GLU A 296 -5.75 -13.44 -18.84
CA GLU A 296 -7.13 -13.51 -19.33
C GLU A 296 -7.54 -12.22 -20.06
N LEU A 297 -7.15 -11.07 -19.53
CA LEU A 297 -7.40 -9.77 -20.16
C LEU A 297 -6.75 -9.66 -21.54
N PHE A 298 -5.52 -10.13 -21.72
CA PHE A 298 -4.87 -10.13 -23.04
C PHE A 298 -5.53 -11.11 -24.03
N GLU A 299 -6.15 -12.18 -23.55
CA GLU A 299 -6.86 -13.15 -24.37
C GLU A 299 -8.26 -12.69 -24.76
N THR A 300 -9.00 -12.07 -23.82
CA THR A 300 -10.41 -11.70 -24.02
C THR A 300 -10.61 -10.26 -24.52
N GLU A 301 -9.68 -9.38 -24.23
CA GLU A 301 -9.73 -7.96 -24.55
C GLU A 301 -8.34 -7.50 -25.07
N PRO A 302 -7.95 -7.92 -26.28
CA PRO A 302 -6.63 -7.61 -26.81
C PRO A 302 -6.41 -6.07 -26.92
N PRO A 303 -5.19 -5.59 -26.62
CA PRO A 303 -4.87 -4.17 -26.72
C PRO A 303 -5.01 -3.61 -28.14
N SER A 304 -5.18 -2.28 -28.23
CA SER A 304 -5.19 -1.58 -29.52
C SER A 304 -3.84 -1.67 -30.23
N PRO A 305 -3.80 -1.58 -31.57
CA PRO A 305 -2.53 -1.55 -32.33
C PRO A 305 -1.58 -0.41 -31.87
N GLU A 306 -2.11 0.72 -31.46
CA GLU A 306 -1.37 1.87 -30.93
C GLU A 306 -0.69 1.52 -29.62
N PHE A 307 -1.39 0.83 -28.71
CA PHE A 307 -0.82 0.37 -27.45
C PHE A 307 0.25 -0.70 -27.69
N GLU A 308 0.02 -1.66 -28.58
CA GLU A 308 1.05 -2.66 -28.95
C GLU A 308 2.30 -1.99 -29.52
N LYS A 309 2.15 -0.99 -30.37
CA LYS A 309 3.27 -0.20 -30.92
C LYS A 309 4.03 0.50 -29.79
N TRP A 310 3.32 1.13 -28.85
CA TRP A 310 3.95 1.75 -27.67
C TRP A 310 4.70 0.72 -26.83
N MET A 311 4.14 -0.48 -26.61
CA MET A 311 4.80 -1.56 -25.85
C MET A 311 6.07 -2.11 -26.54
N LYS A 312 6.18 -2.01 -27.85
CA LYS A 312 7.38 -2.39 -28.60
C LYS A 312 8.51 -1.36 -28.52
N THR A 313 8.23 -0.15 -28.01
CA THR A 313 9.30 0.86 -27.83
C THR A 313 10.21 0.49 -26.66
N PRO A 314 11.49 0.92 -26.67
CA PRO A 314 12.39 0.69 -25.55
C PRO A 314 11.82 1.22 -24.22
N MET A 315 12.05 0.49 -23.13
CA MET A 315 11.51 0.85 -21.79
C MET A 315 11.86 2.28 -21.38
N ALA A 316 13.05 2.77 -21.73
CA ALA A 316 13.44 4.15 -21.43
C ALA A 316 12.51 5.18 -22.07
N LYS A 317 12.03 4.92 -23.31
CA LYS A 317 11.04 5.79 -23.99
C LYS A 317 9.64 5.64 -23.39
N ARG A 318 9.20 4.40 -23.06
CA ARG A 318 7.90 4.14 -22.43
C ARG A 318 7.74 4.87 -21.09
N LYS A 319 8.83 5.02 -20.34
CA LYS A 319 8.81 5.81 -19.11
C LYS A 319 8.51 7.30 -19.33
N LEU A 320 8.89 7.83 -20.49
CA LEU A 320 8.76 9.27 -20.80
C LEU A 320 7.47 9.62 -21.54
N VAL A 321 6.77 8.63 -22.10
CA VAL A 321 5.56 8.84 -22.93
C VAL A 321 4.41 8.04 -22.32
N LYS A 322 3.30 8.71 -22.05
CA LYS A 322 2.08 8.04 -21.54
C LYS A 322 1.61 6.95 -22.52
N PRO A 323 1.09 5.82 -22.02
CA PRO A 323 0.46 4.83 -22.87
C PRO A 323 -0.77 5.43 -23.59
N PRO A 324 -1.07 5.01 -24.81
CA PRO A 324 -2.32 5.34 -25.49
C PRO A 324 -3.44 4.44 -24.92
N ILE A 325 -4.20 4.95 -23.96
CA ILE A 325 -5.32 4.29 -23.27
C ILE A 325 -6.60 5.08 -23.48
#